data_ac45fb982a8ebff237f19a777a3b9e34
#
_entry.id   ac45fb982a8ebff237f19a777a3b9e34
#
_cell.length_a   1.000
_cell.length_b   1.000
_cell.length_c   1.000
_cell.angle_alpha   90.00
_cell.angle_beta   90.00
_cell.angle_gamma   90.00
#
_symmetry.space_group_name_H-M   'P 1'
#
loop_
_entity.id
_entity.type
_entity.pdbx_description
1 polymer ?
#
loop_
_entity_poly.entity_id
_entity_poly.type
_entity_poly.pdbx_seq_one_letter_code
_entity_poly.pdbx_strand_id
1 'polypeptide(L)'
;MTPSFLDLERCKWREVTGEPGQSIYVRHDYTILGYDLAAGTLDMLVRWKGDGGHCPIHRHTSTTTVLVISGEQHLWDLYPDGRRGAPRVRRAGDYALTVGEALPHLERGGAAGGVVFFGNHSMDGRLYEIFDEDMKPVLDVTMELLVADWKANT
;
A
#
# COMPACT_ATOMS: atom_id res chain seq x y z
N MET A 1 -23.15 -24.21 6.21
CA MET A 1 -22.14 -23.68 5.26
C MET A 1 -21.18 -22.80 6.04
N THR A 2 -19.91 -23.11 6.09
CA THR A 2 -18.90 -22.26 6.71
C THR A 2 -18.80 -20.99 5.86
N PRO A 3 -18.84 -19.78 6.45
CA PRO A 3 -18.64 -18.56 5.69
C PRO A 3 -17.33 -18.63 4.90
N SER A 4 -17.35 -18.24 3.65
CA SER A 4 -16.12 -18.11 2.86
C SER A 4 -15.38 -16.90 3.35
N PHE A 5 -14.30 -17.11 4.09
CA PHE A 5 -13.39 -16.05 4.46
C PHE A 5 -12.36 -15.82 3.35
N LEU A 6 -11.74 -14.66 3.37
CA LEU A 6 -10.63 -14.35 2.49
C LEU A 6 -9.51 -15.39 2.67
N ASP A 7 -9.21 -16.11 1.60
CA ASP A 7 -8.16 -17.13 1.58
C ASP A 7 -6.90 -16.55 0.93
N LEU A 8 -5.94 -16.18 1.75
CA LEU A 8 -4.69 -15.54 1.32
C LEU A 8 -3.83 -16.47 0.46
N GLU A 9 -3.96 -17.79 0.64
CA GLU A 9 -3.23 -18.79 -0.15
C GLU A 9 -3.71 -18.86 -1.61
N ARG A 10 -4.96 -18.46 -1.84
CA ARG A 10 -5.55 -18.43 -3.17
C ARG A 10 -5.39 -17.10 -3.90
N CYS A 11 -4.89 -16.08 -3.22
CA CYS A 11 -4.63 -14.78 -3.83
C CYS A 11 -3.44 -14.85 -4.78
N LYS A 12 -3.54 -14.15 -5.90
CA LYS A 12 -2.43 -13.97 -6.84
C LYS A 12 -1.61 -12.75 -6.42
N TRP A 13 -0.46 -12.99 -5.82
CA TRP A 13 0.39 -11.94 -5.28
C TRP A 13 1.42 -11.45 -6.30
N ARG A 14 1.44 -10.15 -6.50
CA ARG A 14 2.47 -9.43 -7.25
C ARG A 14 3.59 -9.04 -6.27
N GLU A 15 4.78 -9.57 -6.47
CA GLU A 15 5.97 -9.15 -5.72
C GLU A 15 6.51 -7.82 -6.26
N VAL A 16 6.71 -6.86 -5.38
CA VAL A 16 7.33 -5.57 -5.71
C VAL A 16 8.66 -5.47 -5.01
N THR A 17 9.70 -5.15 -5.80
CA THR A 17 11.06 -4.88 -5.32
C THR A 17 11.50 -3.51 -5.80
N GLY A 18 12.35 -2.85 -5.02
CA GLY A 18 12.93 -1.56 -5.42
C GLY A 18 14.10 -1.72 -6.37
N GLU A 19 14.59 -0.58 -6.86
CA GLU A 19 15.76 -0.50 -7.70
C GLU A 19 17.05 -0.68 -6.89
N PRO A 20 18.10 -1.25 -7.48
CA PRO A 20 19.41 -1.34 -6.80
C PRO A 20 19.96 0.03 -6.42
N GLY A 21 20.57 0.13 -5.25
CA GLY A 21 21.22 1.36 -4.76
C GLY A 21 20.31 2.34 -4.02
N GLN A 22 19.03 2.03 -3.86
CA GLN A 22 18.14 2.82 -3.01
C GLN A 22 18.48 2.60 -1.53
N SER A 23 18.41 3.66 -0.72
CA SER A 23 18.63 3.56 0.73
C SER A 23 17.46 2.90 1.46
N ILE A 24 16.26 2.98 0.88
CA ILE A 24 15.06 2.32 1.40
C ILE A 24 14.93 0.94 0.74
N TYR A 25 14.91 -0.10 1.56
CA TYR A 25 14.66 -1.45 1.07
C TYR A 25 13.18 -1.61 0.73
N VAL A 26 12.86 -1.52 -0.56
CA VAL A 26 11.50 -1.72 -1.07
C VAL A 26 11.27 -3.21 -1.31
N ARG A 27 10.35 -3.79 -0.56
CA ARG A 27 9.92 -5.18 -0.73
C ARG A 27 8.53 -5.34 -0.09
N HIS A 28 7.54 -5.58 -0.90
CA HIS A 28 6.19 -5.91 -0.47
C HIS A 28 5.48 -6.71 -1.56
N ASP A 29 4.37 -7.32 -1.21
CA ASP A 29 3.48 -7.97 -2.17
C ASP A 29 2.14 -7.26 -2.16
N TYR A 30 1.46 -7.21 -3.29
CA TYR A 30 0.05 -6.81 -3.33
C TYR A 30 -0.78 -7.78 -4.17
N THR A 31 -2.07 -7.82 -3.88
CA THR A 31 -3.06 -8.52 -4.70
C THR A 31 -4.31 -7.66 -4.82
N ILE A 32 -4.99 -7.74 -5.96
CA ILE A 32 -6.25 -7.04 -6.18
C ILE A 32 -7.39 -8.03 -5.91
N LEU A 33 -8.31 -7.64 -5.03
CA LEU A 33 -9.48 -8.43 -4.68
C LEU A 33 -10.64 -8.18 -5.64
N GLY A 34 -10.81 -6.93 -6.05
CA GLY A 34 -11.84 -6.51 -6.97
C GLY A 34 -11.68 -5.05 -7.35
N TYR A 35 -12.25 -4.67 -8.48
CA TYR A 35 -12.22 -3.28 -8.96
C TYR A 35 -13.37 -2.99 -9.93
N ASP A 36 -13.74 -1.73 -9.98
CA ASP A 36 -14.61 -1.17 -11.01
C ASP A 36 -14.00 0.18 -11.42
N LEU A 37 -13.30 0.21 -12.54
CA LEU A 37 -12.59 1.41 -13.02
C LEU A 37 -13.56 2.53 -13.37
N ALA A 38 -14.75 2.20 -13.87
CA ALA A 38 -15.76 3.21 -14.21
C ALA A 38 -16.34 3.87 -12.97
N ALA A 39 -16.53 3.11 -11.89
CA ALA A 39 -16.99 3.63 -10.60
C ALA A 39 -15.87 4.23 -9.74
N GLY A 40 -14.61 4.06 -10.13
CA GLY A 40 -13.46 4.56 -9.38
C GLY A 40 -13.25 3.86 -8.04
N THR A 41 -13.43 2.53 -8.01
CA THR A 41 -13.21 1.73 -6.81
C THR A 41 -12.23 0.58 -7.08
N LEU A 42 -11.36 0.32 -6.11
CA LEU A 42 -10.40 -0.77 -6.15
C LEU A 42 -10.07 -1.25 -4.74
N ASP A 43 -10.29 -2.52 -4.49
CA ASP A 43 -9.98 -3.19 -3.23
C ASP A 43 -8.75 -4.07 -3.39
N MET A 44 -7.78 -3.90 -2.50
CA MET A 44 -6.51 -4.63 -2.55
C MET A 44 -6.00 -5.02 -1.17
N LEU A 45 -5.10 -5.97 -1.14
CA LEU A 45 -4.28 -6.29 0.02
C LEU A 45 -2.82 -5.97 -0.26
N VAL A 46 -2.13 -5.50 0.76
CA VAL A 46 -0.67 -5.39 0.79
C VAL A 46 -0.15 -6.31 1.89
N ARG A 47 0.95 -6.99 1.60
CA ARG A 47 1.57 -7.93 2.53
C ARG A 47 3.08 -7.65 2.64
N TRP A 48 3.57 -7.69 3.87
CA TRP A 48 5.00 -7.68 4.20
C TRP A 48 5.36 -8.96 4.94
N LYS A 49 6.57 -9.48 4.73
CA LYS A 49 7.04 -10.76 5.29
C LYS A 49 7.89 -10.62 6.54
N GLY A 50 8.04 -9.43 7.11
CA GLY A 50 8.87 -9.21 8.30
C GLY A 50 10.37 -9.18 8.01
N ASP A 51 10.76 -8.96 6.78
CA ASP A 51 12.15 -8.90 6.30
C ASP A 51 12.73 -7.48 6.29
N GLY A 52 12.00 -6.50 6.84
CA GLY A 52 12.35 -5.09 6.82
C GLY A 52 11.96 -4.37 5.52
N GLY A 53 11.31 -5.04 4.59
CA GLY A 53 10.85 -4.44 3.33
C GLY A 53 9.75 -3.40 3.55
N HIS A 54 9.84 -2.31 2.80
CA HIS A 54 8.90 -1.19 2.81
C HIS A 54 8.13 -1.10 1.49
N CYS A 55 7.01 -0.38 1.51
CA CYS A 55 6.50 0.23 0.30
C CYS A 55 7.40 1.40 -0.13
N PRO A 56 7.40 1.80 -1.41
CA PRO A 56 8.03 3.05 -1.82
C PRO A 56 7.45 4.23 -1.03
N ILE A 57 8.20 5.32 -0.92
CA ILE A 57 7.65 6.57 -0.37
C ILE A 57 6.46 6.98 -1.23
N HIS A 58 5.29 7.15 -0.65
CA HIS A 58 4.09 7.50 -1.39
C HIS A 58 3.10 8.33 -0.57
N ARG A 59 2.21 8.97 -1.28
CA ARG A 59 1.07 9.71 -0.73
C ARG A 59 -0.20 9.21 -1.40
N HIS A 60 -1.22 8.89 -0.61
CA HIS A 60 -2.53 8.54 -1.16
C HIS A 60 -3.19 9.77 -1.79
N THR A 61 -3.69 9.62 -3.02
CA THR A 61 -4.46 10.63 -3.75
C THR A 61 -5.93 10.23 -3.87
N SER A 62 -6.26 9.00 -3.47
CA SER A 62 -7.63 8.48 -3.32
C SER A 62 -8.08 8.56 -1.87
N THR A 63 -9.38 8.43 -1.63
CA THR A 63 -9.90 8.13 -0.29
C THR A 63 -9.71 6.64 -0.05
N THR A 64 -8.99 6.30 1.02
CA THR A 64 -8.56 4.93 1.27
C THR A 64 -9.01 4.46 2.64
N THR A 65 -9.85 3.43 2.67
CA THR A 65 -10.14 2.65 3.87
C THR A 65 -8.97 1.72 4.14
N VAL A 66 -8.47 1.72 5.36
CA VAL A 66 -7.36 0.86 5.81
C VAL A 66 -7.84 -0.02 6.95
N LEU A 67 -7.65 -1.33 6.83
CA LEU A 67 -7.95 -2.31 7.88
C LEU A 67 -6.81 -3.32 7.97
N VAL A 68 -6.16 -3.40 9.12
CA VAL A 68 -5.12 -4.41 9.35
C VAL A 68 -5.79 -5.77 9.59
N ILE A 69 -5.48 -6.72 8.70
CA ILE A 69 -6.03 -8.10 8.75
C ILE A 69 -5.24 -8.97 9.73
N SER A 70 -3.90 -8.89 9.64
CA SER A 70 -3.01 -9.67 10.51
C SER A 70 -1.67 -8.97 10.66
N GLY A 71 -0.94 -9.31 11.73
CA GLY A 71 0.35 -8.70 12.02
C GLY A 71 0.26 -7.22 12.33
N GLU A 72 1.21 -6.46 11.85
CA GLU A 72 1.30 -5.02 12.13
C GLU A 72 1.64 -4.22 10.87
N GLN A 73 1.14 -2.98 10.83
CA GLN A 73 1.52 -1.95 9.88
C GLN A 73 2.22 -0.83 10.64
N HIS A 74 3.46 -0.55 10.28
CA HIS A 74 4.28 0.52 10.83
C HIS A 74 4.38 1.65 9.81
N LEU A 75 4.13 2.90 10.24
CA LEU A 75 4.09 4.08 9.36
C LEU A 75 4.86 5.25 9.96
N TRP A 76 5.44 6.05 9.08
CA TRP A 76 6.08 7.33 9.39
C TRP A 76 5.71 8.34 8.31
N ASP A 77 5.16 9.48 8.71
CA ASP A 77 5.01 10.61 7.79
C ASP A 77 6.40 11.17 7.45
N LEU A 78 6.55 11.64 6.23
CA LEU A 78 7.75 12.32 5.76
C LEU A 78 7.44 13.76 5.46
N TYR A 79 8.22 14.65 6.04
CA TYR A 79 8.12 16.08 5.78
C TYR A 79 8.92 16.45 4.52
N PRO A 80 8.64 17.66 3.92
CA PRO A 80 9.33 18.08 2.69
C PRO A 80 10.87 18.10 2.78
N ASP A 81 11.42 18.26 3.99
CA ASP A 81 12.87 18.21 4.24
C ASP A 81 13.41 16.77 4.42
N GLY A 82 12.54 15.75 4.26
CA GLY A 82 12.91 14.34 4.42
C GLY A 82 12.88 13.84 5.86
N ARG A 83 12.58 14.71 6.86
CA ARG A 83 12.46 14.27 8.26
C ARG A 83 11.30 13.31 8.42
N ARG A 84 11.51 12.28 9.24
CA ARG A 84 10.46 11.35 9.64
C ARG A 84 9.66 11.92 10.82
N GLY A 85 8.35 11.78 10.75
CA GLY A 85 7.46 11.99 11.87
C GLY A 85 7.55 10.88 12.91
N ALA A 86 6.74 10.98 13.96
CA ALA A 86 6.65 9.94 14.97
C ALA A 86 6.12 8.63 14.37
N PRO A 87 6.65 7.46 14.76
CA PRO A 87 6.14 6.18 14.29
C PRO A 87 4.72 5.94 14.77
N ARG A 88 3.89 5.37 13.89
CA ARG A 88 2.57 4.87 14.22
C ARG A 88 2.53 3.37 13.94
N VAL A 89 1.93 2.62 14.83
CA VAL A 89 1.74 1.18 14.69
C VAL A 89 0.26 0.86 14.72
N ARG A 90 -0.20 0.19 13.68
CA ARG A 90 -1.55 -0.38 13.62
C ARG A 90 -1.45 -1.89 13.70
N ARG A 91 -2.32 -2.48 14.50
CA ARG A 91 -2.37 -3.93 14.74
C ARG A 91 -3.62 -4.53 14.12
N ALA A 92 -3.67 -5.85 14.06
CA ALA A 92 -4.85 -6.56 13.55
C ALA A 92 -6.15 -6.06 14.18
N GLY A 93 -7.12 -5.69 13.33
CA GLY A 93 -8.39 -5.09 13.72
C GLY A 93 -8.40 -3.55 13.74
N ASP A 94 -7.25 -2.89 13.66
CA ASP A 94 -7.19 -1.42 13.61
C ASP A 94 -7.67 -0.91 12.25
N TYR A 95 -8.49 0.13 12.30
CA TYR A 95 -9.08 0.80 11.15
C TYR A 95 -8.59 2.24 11.05
N ALA A 96 -8.43 2.72 9.81
CA ALA A 96 -8.20 4.12 9.51
C ALA A 96 -8.86 4.50 8.19
N LEU A 97 -9.23 5.78 8.07
CA LEU A 97 -9.63 6.38 6.80
C LEU A 97 -8.59 7.43 6.44
N THR A 98 -7.95 7.27 5.29
CA THR A 98 -7.00 8.24 4.74
C THR A 98 -7.68 9.00 3.62
N VAL A 99 -7.79 10.31 3.76
CA VAL A 99 -8.26 11.20 2.69
C VAL A 99 -7.09 11.65 1.83
N GLY A 100 -7.34 12.06 0.59
CA GLY A 100 -6.29 12.55 -0.32
C GLY A 100 -5.53 13.75 0.26
N GLU A 101 -4.35 14.02 -0.27
CA GLU A 101 -3.46 15.13 0.10
C GLU A 101 -2.81 15.04 1.49
N ALA A 102 -2.84 13.88 2.13
CA ALA A 102 -2.02 13.63 3.31
C ALA A 102 -0.52 13.72 2.99
N LEU A 103 0.31 13.85 4.01
CA LEU A 103 1.76 13.81 3.82
C LEU A 103 2.21 12.47 3.21
N PRO A 104 3.27 12.48 2.40
CA PRO A 104 3.93 11.24 2.01
C PRO A 104 4.37 10.46 3.24
N HIS A 105 4.40 9.15 3.13
CA HIS A 105 4.80 8.28 4.23
C HIS A 105 5.64 7.10 3.77
N LEU A 106 6.35 6.52 4.72
CA LEU A 106 6.94 5.19 4.64
C LEU A 106 6.06 4.22 5.41
N GLU A 107 5.93 3.01 4.90
CA GLU A 107 5.24 1.94 5.62
C GLU A 107 5.91 0.59 5.39
N ARG A 108 5.82 -0.26 6.40
CA ARG A 108 6.27 -1.64 6.38
C ARG A 108 5.46 -2.49 7.34
N GLY A 109 5.63 -3.81 7.27
CA GLY A 109 5.11 -4.72 8.29
C GLY A 109 5.94 -4.69 9.58
N GLY A 110 5.41 -5.26 10.64
CA GLY A 110 6.14 -5.53 11.86
C GLY A 110 7.14 -6.68 11.69
N ALA A 111 7.82 -7.08 12.77
CA ALA A 111 8.82 -8.15 12.76
C ALA A 111 8.25 -9.50 12.29
N ALA A 112 6.98 -9.77 12.56
CA ALA A 112 6.26 -10.96 12.07
C ALA A 112 5.52 -10.71 10.75
N GLY A 113 5.75 -9.58 10.08
CA GLY A 113 5.04 -9.19 8.87
C GLY A 113 3.72 -8.50 9.15
N GLY A 114 2.90 -8.43 8.13
CA GLY A 114 1.54 -7.87 8.22
C GLY A 114 0.80 -7.99 6.91
N VAL A 115 -0.52 -8.07 7.00
CA VAL A 115 -1.44 -8.03 5.87
C VAL A 115 -2.46 -6.92 6.13
N VAL A 116 -2.61 -6.01 5.18
CA VAL A 116 -3.46 -4.84 5.30
C VAL A 116 -4.40 -4.76 4.10
N PHE A 117 -5.67 -4.54 4.38
CA PHE A 117 -6.68 -4.24 3.37
C PHE A 117 -6.71 -2.75 3.08
N PHE A 118 -6.76 -2.40 1.80
CA PHE A 118 -6.96 -1.04 1.29
C PHE A 118 -8.15 -1.01 0.35
N GLY A 119 -9.20 -0.31 0.76
CA GLY A 119 -10.36 -0.03 -0.08
C GLY A 119 -10.26 1.39 -0.64
N ASN A 120 -10.02 1.52 -1.95
CA ASN A 120 -9.73 2.80 -2.59
C ASN A 120 -10.92 3.33 -3.37
N HIS A 121 -11.20 4.62 -3.22
CA HIS A 121 -12.20 5.35 -3.97
C HIS A 121 -11.58 6.62 -4.57
N SER A 122 -11.72 6.80 -5.88
CA SER A 122 -11.15 7.93 -6.61
C SER A 122 -12.05 8.32 -7.76
N MET A 123 -12.37 9.62 -7.86
CA MET A 123 -13.19 10.14 -8.95
C MET A 123 -12.42 10.28 -10.26
N ASP A 124 -11.09 10.42 -10.20
CA ASP A 124 -10.21 10.60 -11.36
C ASP A 124 -9.34 9.37 -11.65
N GLY A 125 -9.51 8.28 -10.89
CA GLY A 125 -8.76 7.03 -11.06
C GLY A 125 -7.36 7.03 -10.45
N ARG A 126 -6.90 8.13 -9.84
CA ARG A 126 -5.59 8.19 -9.17
C ARG A 126 -5.64 7.48 -7.83
N LEU A 127 -4.63 6.66 -7.55
CA LEU A 127 -4.49 5.94 -6.29
C LEU A 127 -3.51 6.60 -5.35
N TYR A 128 -2.27 6.74 -5.81
CA TYR A 128 -1.19 7.32 -5.02
C TYR A 128 -0.07 7.85 -5.92
N GLU A 129 0.71 8.73 -5.34
CA GLU A 129 1.87 9.36 -5.96
C GLU A 129 3.13 8.84 -5.27
N ILE A 130 4.08 8.34 -6.06
CA ILE A 130 5.36 7.83 -5.55
C ILE A 130 6.40 8.95 -5.60
N PHE A 131 7.23 9.02 -4.56
CA PHE A 131 8.31 10.00 -4.40
C PHE A 131 9.66 9.31 -4.40
N ASP A 132 10.68 10.01 -4.87
CA ASP A 132 12.07 9.60 -4.68
C ASP A 132 12.58 9.98 -3.28
N GLU A 133 13.85 9.66 -2.99
CA GLU A 133 14.47 9.93 -1.70
C GLU A 133 14.71 11.44 -1.44
N ASP A 134 14.65 12.27 -2.49
CA ASP A 134 14.70 13.72 -2.41
C ASP A 134 13.30 14.35 -2.25
N MET A 135 12.29 13.54 -1.99
CA MET A 135 10.89 13.96 -1.84
C MET A 135 10.30 14.60 -3.09
N LYS A 136 10.79 14.20 -4.27
CA LYS A 136 10.23 14.62 -5.56
C LYS A 136 9.25 13.57 -6.07
N PRO A 137 8.07 13.96 -6.57
CA PRO A 137 7.15 13.01 -7.20
C PRO A 137 7.75 12.46 -8.50
N VAL A 138 7.72 11.14 -8.64
CA VAL A 138 8.30 10.44 -9.82
C VAL A 138 7.28 9.60 -10.58
N LEU A 139 6.15 9.24 -9.97
CA LEU A 139 5.14 8.43 -10.62
C LEU A 139 3.76 8.64 -9.98
N ASP A 140 2.77 8.88 -10.83
CA ASP A 140 1.35 8.76 -10.47
C ASP A 140 0.87 7.32 -10.74
N VAL A 141 0.45 6.61 -9.70
CA VAL A 141 -0.14 5.29 -9.85
C VAL A 141 -1.65 5.44 -9.91
N THR A 142 -2.22 5.05 -11.05
CA THR A 142 -3.67 5.01 -11.27
C THR A 142 -4.19 3.60 -11.03
N MET A 143 -5.51 3.47 -10.85
CA MET A 143 -6.18 2.16 -10.76
C MET A 143 -5.91 1.33 -12.00
N GLU A 144 -6.00 1.94 -13.18
CA GLU A 144 -5.74 1.27 -14.47
C GLU A 144 -4.31 0.73 -14.55
N LEU A 145 -3.31 1.54 -14.17
CA LEU A 145 -1.91 1.13 -14.14
C LEU A 145 -1.67 -0.04 -13.18
N LEU A 146 -2.25 0.04 -11.97
CA LEU A 146 -2.08 -1.00 -10.96
C LEU A 146 -2.70 -2.33 -11.40
N VAL A 147 -3.91 -2.29 -11.96
CA VAL A 147 -4.58 -3.49 -12.51
C VAL A 147 -3.75 -4.11 -13.63
N ALA A 148 -3.23 -3.28 -14.55
CA ALA A 148 -2.40 -3.75 -15.66
C ALA A 148 -1.10 -4.41 -15.17
N ASP A 149 -0.42 -3.79 -14.21
CA ASP A 149 0.81 -4.35 -13.60
C ASP A 149 0.53 -5.69 -12.90
N TRP A 150 -0.54 -5.75 -12.11
CA TRP A 150 -0.92 -6.98 -11.42
C TRP A 150 -1.23 -8.13 -12.40
N LYS A 151 -2.01 -7.86 -13.44
CA LYS A 151 -2.35 -8.86 -14.47
C LYS A 151 -1.13 -9.34 -15.23
N ALA A 152 -0.18 -8.44 -15.53
CA ALA A 152 1.02 -8.78 -16.28
C ALA A 152 2.02 -9.63 -15.47
N ASN A 153 1.92 -9.63 -14.11
CA ASN A 153 2.90 -10.25 -13.23
C ASN A 153 2.31 -11.34 -12.32
N THR A 154 1.11 -11.73 -12.58
CA THR A 154 0.41 -12.82 -11.89
C THR A 154 -0.32 -13.72 -12.88
#